data_2c303035ce716a96af027b36109293c6
#
_entry.id   2c303035ce716a96af027b36109293c6
#
_cell.length_a   1.000
_cell.length_b   1.000
_cell.length_c   1.000
_cell.angle_alpha   90.00
_cell.angle_beta   90.00
_cell.angle_gamma   90.00
#
_symmetry.space_group_name_H-M   'P 1'
#
loop_
_entity.id
_entity.type
_entity.pdbx_description
1 polymer ?
#
loop_
_entity_poly.entity_id
_entity_poly.type
_entity_poly.pdbx_seq_one_letter_code
_entity_poly.pdbx_strand_id
1 'polypeptide(L)'
;MKVISAKLVPILAFSTLGIQCKEDLTKSEMISTDRWQIETSNGQKIPAGWEPFNFDSFDEQDPFLLRRNSSSKWDKEHSWKVMTAGLKIPVGWEPFGYDGNDESDPVLLRQSSSAQWDLKQKWEIKTAGLKIPVGWEPFTYDCKDQSDPFVLRRSTSGEWDNKQMWEVTTSNGLEIPQGWEPFGYDWEDQSDPFLLRRCTTGNWDSKQKWEVKTSNGQQIPAGWEPFAYDSKDQSDPFLLRRIIN
;
A
#
# COMPACT_ATOMS: atom_id res chain seq x y z
N MET A 1 -11.82 -16.10 50.18
CA MET A 1 -12.30 -15.69 48.86
C MET A 1 -11.60 -14.41 48.49
N LYS A 2 -10.52 -14.45 47.68
CA LYS A 2 -9.79 -13.26 47.18
C LYS A 2 -10.24 -13.04 45.77
N VAL A 3 -10.88 -11.93 45.52
CA VAL A 3 -11.26 -11.42 44.18
C VAL A 3 -10.02 -10.86 43.55
N ILE A 4 -9.54 -11.46 42.47
CA ILE A 4 -8.44 -10.93 41.65
C ILE A 4 -9.09 -10.05 40.59
N SER A 5 -8.89 -8.73 40.73
CA SER A 5 -9.30 -7.73 39.74
C SER A 5 -8.31 -7.79 38.55
N ALA A 6 -8.77 -8.28 37.41
CA ALA A 6 -8.02 -8.22 36.18
C ALA A 6 -8.10 -6.77 35.63
N LYS A 7 -6.96 -6.09 35.60
CA LYS A 7 -6.81 -4.82 34.86
C LYS A 7 -6.83 -5.11 33.37
N LEU A 8 -7.87 -4.65 32.69
CA LEU A 8 -7.87 -4.57 31.23
C LEU A 8 -6.79 -3.55 30.81
N VAL A 9 -5.80 -4.02 30.12
CA VAL A 9 -4.86 -3.18 29.38
C VAL A 9 -5.52 -2.87 28.03
N PRO A 10 -5.65 -1.61 27.60
CA PRO A 10 -6.19 -1.32 26.27
C PRO A 10 -5.17 -1.78 25.21
N ILE A 11 -5.58 -2.75 24.39
CA ILE A 11 -4.84 -3.18 23.23
C ILE A 11 -4.98 -2.05 22.19
N LEU A 12 -3.93 -1.26 22.03
CA LEU A 12 -3.78 -0.36 20.86
C LEU A 12 -3.46 -1.25 19.66
N ALA A 13 -4.49 -1.54 18.89
CA ALA A 13 -4.33 -2.17 17.60
C ALA A 13 -3.69 -1.17 16.63
N PHE A 14 -2.38 -1.34 16.36
CA PHE A 14 -1.77 -0.74 15.18
C PHE A 14 -2.22 -1.55 13.97
N SER A 15 -3.14 -1.00 13.19
CA SER A 15 -3.51 -1.54 11.90
C SER A 15 -2.32 -1.39 10.97
N THR A 16 -1.71 -2.50 10.59
CA THR A 16 -1.03 -2.61 9.31
C THR A 16 -1.99 -2.07 8.26
N LEU A 17 -1.53 -1.16 7.40
CA LEU A 17 -2.28 -0.63 6.26
C LEU A 17 -2.50 -1.72 5.19
N GLY A 18 -3.04 -2.85 5.58
CA GLY A 18 -3.91 -3.63 4.75
C GLY A 18 -5.27 -2.99 4.96
N ILE A 19 -5.79 -2.28 3.97
CA ILE A 19 -7.13 -1.72 4.03
C ILE A 19 -8.08 -2.90 4.13
N GLN A 20 -8.34 -3.34 5.36
CA GLN A 20 -9.58 -4.06 5.62
C GLN A 20 -10.69 -3.06 5.28
N CYS A 21 -11.75 -3.47 4.60
CA CYS A 21 -13.01 -2.73 4.49
C CYS A 21 -13.62 -2.53 5.90
N LYS A 22 -12.84 -2.00 6.83
CA LYS A 22 -13.23 -1.69 8.21
C LYS A 22 -12.36 -0.55 8.70
N GLU A 23 -12.95 0.65 8.73
CA GLU A 23 -12.88 1.56 9.87
C GLU A 23 -13.79 2.75 9.63
N ASP A 24 -14.70 2.99 10.58
CA ASP A 24 -15.44 4.23 10.72
C ASP A 24 -14.43 5.38 10.91
N LEU A 25 -14.12 6.10 9.83
CA LEU A 25 -13.50 7.40 9.93
C LEU A 25 -14.57 8.39 10.39
N THR A 26 -14.70 8.54 11.70
CA THR A 26 -15.48 9.65 12.28
C THR A 26 -14.93 10.96 11.72
N LYS A 27 -15.80 11.70 11.02
CA LYS A 27 -15.58 13.04 10.50
C LYS A 27 -14.84 13.91 11.52
N SER A 28 -13.59 14.20 11.26
CA SER A 28 -12.92 15.37 11.80
C SER A 28 -12.19 16.03 10.62
N GLU A 29 -12.64 17.22 10.28
CA GLU A 29 -11.96 18.14 9.37
C GLU A 29 -10.63 18.61 9.98
N MET A 30 -9.68 17.69 10.15
CA MET A 30 -8.31 18.08 10.42
C MET A 30 -7.54 17.85 9.12
N ILE A 31 -7.24 18.95 8.42
CA ILE A 31 -6.15 18.96 7.46
C ILE A 31 -4.94 18.42 8.23
N SER A 32 -4.54 17.18 7.94
CA SER A 32 -3.37 16.59 8.58
C SER A 32 -2.20 17.55 8.38
N THR A 33 -1.60 18.01 9.45
CA THR A 33 -0.36 18.78 9.42
C THR A 33 0.86 17.87 9.26
N ASP A 34 0.63 16.58 9.25
CA ASP A 34 1.65 15.55 9.13
C ASP A 34 2.36 15.66 7.77
N ARG A 35 3.66 15.51 7.81
CA ARG A 35 4.51 15.57 6.61
C ARG A 35 5.16 14.23 6.39
N TRP A 36 5.16 13.80 5.17
CA TRP A 36 5.87 12.63 4.72
C TRP A 36 7.27 12.98 4.26
N GLN A 37 8.19 12.05 4.45
CA GLN A 37 9.54 12.07 3.92
C GLN A 37 9.74 10.79 3.13
N ILE A 38 10.57 10.85 2.11
CA ILE A 38 10.90 9.73 1.23
C ILE A 38 12.42 9.55 1.22
N GLU A 39 12.86 8.30 1.16
CA GLU A 39 14.26 7.89 1.04
C GLU A 39 14.32 6.60 0.20
N THR A 40 15.49 6.31 -0.38
CA THR A 40 15.74 5.06 -1.09
C THR A 40 16.63 4.12 -0.28
N SER A 41 16.62 2.83 -0.59
CA SER A 41 17.43 1.82 0.10
C SER A 41 17.66 0.60 -0.78
N ASN A 42 18.85 -0.02 -0.63
CA ASN A 42 19.13 -1.32 -1.26
C ASN A 42 18.44 -2.52 -0.57
N GLY A 43 17.64 -2.27 0.46
CA GLY A 43 16.89 -3.30 1.17
C GLY A 43 17.69 -4.11 2.20
N GLN A 44 19.02 -4.03 2.22
CA GLN A 44 19.83 -4.77 3.19
C GLN A 44 19.58 -4.33 4.64
N LYS A 45 19.34 -3.02 4.83
CA LYS A 45 19.03 -2.44 6.13
C LYS A 45 18.07 -1.28 5.99
N ILE A 46 16.82 -1.52 6.34
CA ILE A 46 15.82 -0.45 6.44
C ILE A 46 16.02 0.28 7.78
N PRO A 47 16.24 1.62 7.78
CA PRO A 47 16.36 2.37 9.02
C PRO A 47 15.09 2.30 9.87
N ALA A 48 15.21 2.32 11.20
CA ALA A 48 14.05 2.33 12.07
C ALA A 48 13.14 3.55 11.80
N GLY A 49 11.84 3.35 11.86
CA GLY A 49 10.84 4.38 11.57
C GLY A 49 10.59 4.63 10.08
N TRP A 50 11.24 3.89 9.19
CA TRP A 50 10.97 3.94 7.74
C TRP A 50 10.18 2.70 7.31
N GLU A 51 9.16 2.91 6.47
CA GLU A 51 8.30 1.86 5.90
C GLU A 51 8.58 1.71 4.40
N PRO A 52 8.86 0.50 3.89
CA PRO A 52 8.92 0.26 2.45
C PRO A 52 7.50 0.34 1.87
N PHE A 53 7.32 1.12 0.80
CA PHE A 53 6.00 1.34 0.19
C PHE A 53 5.96 1.11 -1.32
N ASN A 54 7.12 1.21 -2.01
CA ASN A 54 7.20 1.00 -3.45
C ASN A 54 8.63 0.61 -3.87
N PHE A 55 8.87 0.50 -5.17
CA PHE A 55 10.09 0.01 -5.76
C PHE A 55 10.40 0.75 -7.07
N ASP A 56 11.67 1.10 -7.29
CA ASP A 56 12.18 1.61 -8.55
C ASP A 56 12.93 0.50 -9.30
N SER A 57 12.29 -0.09 -10.29
CA SER A 57 12.85 -1.20 -11.07
C SER A 57 14.02 -0.81 -11.99
N PHE A 58 14.36 0.48 -12.08
CA PHE A 58 15.51 0.99 -12.85
C PHE A 58 16.69 1.39 -11.97
N ASP A 59 16.52 1.49 -10.65
CA ASP A 59 17.62 1.73 -9.72
C ASP A 59 18.14 0.40 -9.14
N GLU A 60 19.22 -0.14 -9.73
CA GLU A 60 19.83 -1.38 -9.28
C GLU A 60 20.55 -1.27 -7.92
N GLN A 61 20.85 -0.04 -7.45
CA GLN A 61 21.61 0.18 -6.24
C GLN A 61 20.71 0.30 -5.01
N ASP A 62 19.71 1.17 -5.08
CA ASP A 62 18.81 1.48 -3.97
C ASP A 62 17.32 1.42 -4.39
N PRO A 63 16.83 0.26 -4.89
CA PRO A 63 15.51 0.17 -5.54
C PRO A 63 14.32 0.31 -4.61
N PHE A 64 14.48 0.07 -3.30
CA PHE A 64 13.35 0.15 -2.37
C PHE A 64 13.05 1.59 -1.98
N LEU A 65 11.81 2.00 -2.19
CA LEU A 65 11.31 3.31 -1.80
C LEU A 65 10.72 3.23 -0.40
N LEU A 66 11.26 4.07 0.48
CA LEU A 66 10.91 4.16 1.89
C LEU A 66 10.16 5.45 2.16
N ARG A 67 9.20 5.40 3.08
CA ARG A 67 8.49 6.57 3.57
C ARG A 67 8.44 6.60 5.10
N ARG A 68 8.38 7.78 5.67
CA ARG A 68 8.03 7.99 7.08
C ARG A 68 7.18 9.23 7.27
N ASN A 69 6.39 9.24 8.32
CA ASN A 69 5.51 10.35 8.67
C ASN A 69 6.03 11.10 9.90
N SER A 70 5.85 12.42 9.94
CA SER A 70 6.23 13.26 11.08
C SER A 70 5.24 13.19 12.25
N SER A 71 4.11 12.53 12.09
CA SER A 71 3.07 12.36 13.10
C SER A 71 3.61 11.78 14.41
N SER A 72 3.07 12.23 15.53
CA SER A 72 3.35 11.63 16.83
C SER A 72 2.82 10.21 16.99
N LYS A 73 1.91 9.78 16.09
CA LYS A 73 1.37 8.42 16.03
C LYS A 73 2.26 7.46 15.23
N TRP A 74 3.22 8.00 14.47
CA TRP A 74 4.15 7.20 13.69
C TRP A 74 5.17 6.50 14.59
N ASP A 75 5.28 5.17 14.45
CA ASP A 75 6.24 4.39 15.21
C ASP A 75 7.65 4.55 14.63
N LYS A 76 8.46 5.37 15.31
CA LYS A 76 9.83 5.70 14.88
C LYS A 76 10.85 4.60 15.19
N GLU A 77 10.49 3.63 15.98
CA GLU A 77 11.36 2.50 16.36
C GLU A 77 11.05 1.23 15.58
N HIS A 78 9.94 1.25 14.84
CA HIS A 78 9.55 0.13 13.99
C HIS A 78 10.59 -0.14 12.90
N SER A 79 10.97 -1.38 12.74
CA SER A 79 11.90 -1.80 11.68
C SER A 79 11.27 -2.82 10.76
N TRP A 80 11.71 -2.77 9.52
CA TRP A 80 11.26 -3.63 8.45
C TRP A 80 12.40 -4.41 7.84
N LYS A 81 12.08 -5.57 7.29
CA LYS A 81 12.89 -6.33 6.36
C LYS A 81 12.16 -6.39 5.03
N VAL A 82 12.90 -6.42 3.95
CA VAL A 82 12.37 -6.58 2.58
C VAL A 82 13.11 -7.71 1.89
N MET A 83 12.43 -8.34 0.93
CA MET A 83 13.01 -9.32 0.00
C MET A 83 12.14 -9.40 -1.25
N THR A 84 12.65 -10.02 -2.28
CA THR A 84 11.88 -10.43 -3.46
C THR A 84 11.56 -11.93 -3.39
N ALA A 85 10.51 -12.34 -4.08
CA ALA A 85 10.13 -13.74 -4.22
C ALA A 85 9.28 -13.94 -5.48
N GLY A 86 9.22 -15.19 -5.96
CA GLY A 86 8.22 -15.59 -6.95
C GLY A 86 6.81 -15.61 -6.35
N LEU A 87 5.85 -16.17 -7.06
CA LEU A 87 4.45 -16.18 -6.64
C LEU A 87 4.16 -16.99 -5.36
N LYS A 88 5.16 -17.75 -4.87
CA LYS A 88 5.05 -18.52 -3.62
C LYS A 88 5.58 -17.70 -2.44
N ILE A 89 4.67 -17.09 -1.70
CA ILE A 89 5.01 -16.19 -0.59
C ILE A 89 5.42 -17.01 0.65
N PRO A 90 6.60 -16.76 1.26
CA PRO A 90 7.00 -17.36 2.52
C PRO A 90 6.07 -16.95 3.67
N VAL A 91 5.85 -17.86 4.61
CA VAL A 91 5.01 -17.60 5.80
C VAL A 91 5.59 -16.46 6.62
N GLY A 92 4.74 -15.54 7.10
CA GLY A 92 5.13 -14.38 7.90
C GLY A 92 5.59 -13.16 7.10
N TRP A 93 5.57 -13.24 5.76
CA TRP A 93 5.86 -12.13 4.87
C TRP A 93 4.59 -11.60 4.22
N GLU A 94 4.52 -10.28 4.00
CA GLU A 94 3.41 -9.58 3.34
C GLU A 94 3.86 -9.04 1.99
N PRO A 95 3.11 -9.28 0.90
CA PRO A 95 3.36 -8.67 -0.39
C PRO A 95 2.92 -7.19 -0.37
N PHE A 96 3.80 -6.29 -0.86
CA PHE A 96 3.52 -4.86 -0.90
C PHE A 96 3.76 -4.20 -2.27
N GLY A 97 4.43 -4.89 -3.19
CA GLY A 97 4.71 -4.39 -4.52
C GLY A 97 5.05 -5.50 -5.51
N TYR A 98 5.37 -5.10 -6.72
CA TYR A 98 5.72 -6.02 -7.82
C TYR A 98 6.75 -5.37 -8.75
N ASP A 99 7.81 -6.11 -9.09
CA ASP A 99 8.81 -5.74 -10.07
C ASP A 99 8.57 -6.50 -11.36
N GLY A 100 7.93 -5.87 -12.33
CA GLY A 100 7.70 -6.47 -13.65
C GLY A 100 8.97 -6.69 -14.48
N ASN A 101 10.16 -6.24 -14.03
CA ASN A 101 11.43 -6.51 -14.69
C ASN A 101 12.09 -7.81 -14.23
N ASP A 102 11.75 -8.31 -13.04
CA ASP A 102 12.25 -9.59 -12.53
C ASP A 102 11.23 -10.70 -12.73
N GLU A 103 11.38 -11.49 -13.79
CA GLU A 103 10.49 -12.61 -14.09
C GLU A 103 10.59 -13.76 -13.08
N SER A 104 11.70 -13.88 -12.34
CA SER A 104 11.93 -14.98 -11.40
C SER A 104 11.33 -14.72 -10.04
N ASP A 105 11.55 -13.53 -9.50
CA ASP A 105 11.18 -13.13 -8.13
C ASP A 105 10.46 -11.76 -8.10
N PRO A 106 9.37 -11.58 -8.86
CA PRO A 106 8.75 -10.27 -9.09
C PRO A 106 8.03 -9.70 -7.87
N VAL A 107 7.68 -10.52 -6.88
CA VAL A 107 6.87 -10.07 -5.74
C VAL A 107 7.76 -9.45 -4.67
N LEU A 108 7.49 -8.19 -4.34
CA LEU A 108 8.17 -7.47 -3.27
C LEU A 108 7.49 -7.78 -1.94
N LEU A 109 8.27 -8.26 -0.99
CA LEU A 109 7.82 -8.71 0.31
C LEU A 109 8.40 -7.86 1.42
N ARG A 110 7.62 -7.64 2.48
CA ARG A 110 8.05 -7.00 3.71
C ARG A 110 7.67 -7.81 4.94
N GLN A 111 8.47 -7.68 5.99
CA GLN A 111 8.21 -8.27 7.30
C GLN A 111 8.56 -7.25 8.37
N SER A 112 7.63 -7.03 9.29
CA SER A 112 7.83 -6.15 10.43
C SER A 112 8.55 -6.85 11.58
N SER A 113 9.35 -6.08 12.33
CA SER A 113 9.93 -6.50 13.61
C SER A 113 8.98 -6.28 14.80
N SER A 114 7.80 -5.70 14.58
CA SER A 114 6.81 -5.44 15.63
C SER A 114 6.35 -6.76 16.30
N ALA A 115 6.15 -6.70 17.61
CA ALA A 115 5.59 -7.83 18.37
C ALA A 115 4.14 -8.17 17.98
N GLN A 116 3.44 -7.24 17.33
CA GLN A 116 2.07 -7.43 16.80
C GLN A 116 2.06 -8.06 15.41
N TRP A 117 3.24 -8.19 14.76
CA TRP A 117 3.33 -8.82 13.44
C TRP A 117 3.01 -10.31 13.48
N ASP A 118 2.07 -10.75 12.65
CA ASP A 118 1.74 -12.17 12.57
C ASP A 118 2.76 -12.94 11.72
N LEU A 119 3.73 -13.56 12.38
CA LEU A 119 4.73 -14.41 11.73
C LEU A 119 4.15 -15.70 11.12
N LYS A 120 2.85 -15.98 11.33
CA LYS A 120 2.16 -17.13 10.75
C LYS A 120 1.25 -16.76 9.59
N GLN A 121 1.15 -15.47 9.28
CA GLN A 121 0.33 -15.02 8.15
C GLN A 121 0.77 -15.69 6.86
N LYS A 122 -0.22 -16.01 6.02
CA LYS A 122 -0.02 -16.65 4.72
C LYS A 122 -0.75 -15.87 3.66
N TRP A 123 -0.05 -15.64 2.57
CA TRP A 123 -0.59 -14.88 1.45
C TRP A 123 -0.53 -15.70 0.17
N GLU A 124 -1.49 -15.48 -0.70
CA GLU A 124 -1.52 -15.94 -2.07
C GLU A 124 -1.53 -14.75 -3.01
N ILE A 125 -0.86 -14.90 -4.13
CA ILE A 125 -0.74 -13.89 -5.19
C ILE A 125 -1.25 -14.51 -6.49
N LYS A 126 -1.88 -13.69 -7.31
CA LYS A 126 -2.19 -13.99 -8.71
C LYS A 126 -2.38 -12.72 -9.50
N THR A 127 -2.38 -12.83 -10.82
CA THR A 127 -2.74 -11.75 -11.73
C THR A 127 -4.19 -11.87 -12.21
N ALA A 128 -4.74 -10.77 -12.69
CA ALA A 128 -6.06 -10.71 -13.32
C ALA A 128 -6.19 -9.46 -14.20
N GLY A 129 -7.08 -9.53 -15.20
CA GLY A 129 -7.55 -8.36 -15.92
C GLY A 129 -8.57 -7.55 -15.10
N LEU A 130 -9.43 -6.80 -15.77
CA LEU A 130 -10.42 -5.91 -15.12
C LEU A 130 -11.43 -6.63 -14.22
N LYS A 131 -11.58 -7.95 -14.36
CA LYS A 131 -12.51 -8.74 -13.55
C LYS A 131 -11.83 -9.32 -12.33
N ILE A 132 -11.94 -8.64 -11.20
CA ILE A 132 -11.35 -9.08 -9.93
C ILE A 132 -12.21 -10.20 -9.32
N PRO A 133 -11.65 -11.39 -9.03
CA PRO A 133 -12.39 -12.47 -8.37
C PRO A 133 -12.74 -12.12 -6.93
N VAL A 134 -13.89 -12.60 -6.45
CA VAL A 134 -14.35 -12.41 -5.07
C VAL A 134 -13.31 -12.90 -4.07
N GLY A 135 -13.11 -12.13 -3.00
CA GLY A 135 -12.14 -12.42 -1.93
C GLY A 135 -10.68 -12.07 -2.26
N TRP A 136 -10.42 -11.46 -3.41
CA TRP A 136 -9.10 -10.97 -3.80
C TRP A 136 -9.05 -9.45 -3.82
N GLU A 137 -7.92 -8.89 -3.35
CA GLU A 137 -7.66 -7.45 -3.31
C GLU A 137 -6.61 -7.08 -4.36
N PRO A 138 -6.88 -6.10 -5.26
CA PRO A 138 -5.85 -5.54 -6.12
C PRO A 138 -4.93 -4.64 -5.28
N PHE A 139 -3.61 -4.87 -5.34
CA PHE A 139 -2.66 -4.10 -4.52
C PHE A 139 -1.52 -3.47 -5.32
N THR A 140 -1.23 -3.98 -6.52
CA THR A 140 -0.24 -3.42 -7.44
C THR A 140 -0.53 -3.82 -8.88
N TYR A 141 0.37 -3.49 -9.80
CA TYR A 141 0.18 -3.60 -11.24
C TYR A 141 1.46 -4.08 -11.91
N ASP A 142 1.32 -4.95 -12.90
CA ASP A 142 2.37 -5.36 -13.82
C ASP A 142 2.16 -4.67 -15.17
N CYS A 143 2.89 -3.59 -15.42
CA CYS A 143 2.77 -2.82 -16.67
C CYS A 143 3.23 -3.59 -17.93
N LYS A 144 3.87 -4.75 -17.77
CA LYS A 144 4.30 -5.58 -18.90
C LYS A 144 3.28 -6.64 -19.31
N ASP A 145 2.41 -7.07 -18.38
CA ASP A 145 1.33 -8.01 -18.70
C ASP A 145 0.05 -7.25 -19.07
N GLN A 146 -0.15 -7.01 -20.36
CA GLN A 146 -1.35 -6.30 -20.85
C GLN A 146 -2.64 -7.12 -20.75
N SER A 147 -2.56 -8.43 -20.55
CA SER A 147 -3.73 -9.31 -20.47
C SER A 147 -4.33 -9.36 -19.07
N ASP A 148 -3.46 -9.55 -18.08
CA ASP A 148 -3.82 -9.70 -16.66
C ASP A 148 -2.97 -8.81 -15.75
N PRO A 149 -2.99 -7.47 -15.97
CA PRO A 149 -2.02 -6.55 -15.37
C PRO A 149 -2.20 -6.31 -13.88
N PHE A 150 -3.39 -6.56 -13.32
CA PHE A 150 -3.63 -6.34 -11.90
C PHE A 150 -3.07 -7.48 -11.07
N VAL A 151 -2.14 -7.15 -10.16
CA VAL A 151 -1.60 -8.11 -9.21
C VAL A 151 -2.47 -8.10 -7.96
N LEU A 152 -3.00 -9.27 -7.64
CA LEU A 152 -3.97 -9.49 -6.58
C LEU A 152 -3.34 -10.26 -5.42
N ARG A 153 -3.80 -9.94 -4.20
CA ARG A 153 -3.43 -10.68 -3.00
C ARG A 153 -4.65 -11.12 -2.21
N ARG A 154 -4.52 -12.20 -1.46
CA ARG A 154 -5.43 -12.56 -0.37
C ARG A 154 -4.69 -13.21 0.77
N SER A 155 -5.12 -12.98 2.00
CA SER A 155 -4.64 -13.73 3.14
C SER A 155 -5.43 -15.04 3.27
N THR A 156 -4.72 -16.14 3.52
CA THR A 156 -5.31 -17.46 3.84
C THR A 156 -5.24 -17.76 5.33
N SER A 157 -4.80 -16.78 6.12
CA SER A 157 -4.72 -16.83 7.59
C SER A 157 -5.34 -15.57 8.19
N GLY A 158 -5.77 -15.65 9.44
CA GLY A 158 -6.36 -14.51 10.14
C GLY A 158 -7.78 -14.15 9.68
N GLU A 159 -8.14 -12.87 9.91
CA GLU A 159 -9.47 -12.34 9.60
C GLU A 159 -9.50 -11.72 8.19
N TRP A 160 -9.52 -12.55 7.14
CA TRP A 160 -9.65 -12.07 5.77
C TRP A 160 -11.12 -12.16 5.31
N ASP A 161 -11.63 -11.08 4.70
CA ASP A 161 -12.97 -11.13 4.11
C ASP A 161 -12.96 -11.80 2.72
N ASN A 162 -13.24 -13.10 2.71
CA ASN A 162 -13.33 -13.90 1.48
C ASN A 162 -14.53 -13.53 0.58
N LYS A 163 -15.40 -12.60 1.02
CA LYS A 163 -16.57 -12.15 0.27
C LYS A 163 -16.39 -10.75 -0.29
N GLN A 164 -15.28 -10.09 0.03
CA GLN A 164 -15.01 -8.76 -0.51
C GLN A 164 -15.00 -8.78 -2.05
N MET A 165 -15.57 -7.75 -2.62
CA MET A 165 -15.65 -7.58 -4.07
C MET A 165 -15.02 -6.24 -4.44
N TRP A 166 -14.09 -6.30 -5.37
CA TRP A 166 -13.35 -5.13 -5.83
C TRP A 166 -13.62 -4.86 -7.30
N GLU A 167 -13.63 -3.60 -7.64
CA GLU A 167 -13.60 -3.10 -9.00
C GLU A 167 -12.34 -2.27 -9.21
N VAL A 168 -11.81 -2.29 -10.43
CA VAL A 168 -10.64 -1.53 -10.85
C VAL A 168 -10.94 -0.76 -12.13
N THR A 169 -10.31 0.40 -12.29
CA THR A 169 -10.35 1.21 -13.50
C THR A 169 -9.09 2.07 -13.59
N THR A 170 -8.93 2.80 -14.68
CA THR A 170 -7.85 3.77 -14.88
C THR A 170 -8.39 5.20 -14.94
N SER A 171 -7.51 6.19 -14.81
CA SER A 171 -7.82 7.62 -14.88
C SER A 171 -6.60 8.43 -15.28
N ASN A 172 -6.82 9.56 -15.97
CA ASN A 172 -5.75 10.54 -16.26
C ASN A 172 -5.34 11.39 -15.03
N GLY A 173 -5.99 11.19 -13.88
CA GLY A 173 -5.67 11.88 -12.62
C GLY A 173 -6.25 13.29 -12.48
N LEU A 174 -6.81 13.88 -13.54
CA LEU A 174 -7.43 15.22 -13.46
C LEU A 174 -8.68 15.20 -12.58
N GLU A 175 -9.45 14.13 -12.66
CA GLU A 175 -10.59 13.87 -11.78
C GLU A 175 -10.61 12.41 -11.34
N ILE A 176 -10.47 12.17 -10.04
CA ILE A 176 -10.71 10.86 -9.45
C ILE A 176 -12.21 10.75 -9.13
N PRO A 177 -12.94 9.80 -9.72
CA PRO A 177 -14.36 9.65 -9.45
C PRO A 177 -14.63 9.38 -7.96
N GLN A 178 -15.71 9.96 -7.45
CA GLN A 178 -16.09 9.78 -6.04
C GLN A 178 -16.24 8.29 -5.68
N GLY A 179 -15.70 7.89 -4.53
CA GLY A 179 -15.71 6.51 -4.05
C GLY A 179 -14.63 5.62 -4.66
N TRP A 180 -13.73 6.17 -5.49
CA TRP A 180 -12.59 5.46 -6.02
C TRP A 180 -11.31 5.92 -5.32
N GLU A 181 -10.41 4.98 -5.01
CA GLU A 181 -9.11 5.20 -4.39
C GLU A 181 -7.99 4.98 -5.42
N PRO A 182 -7.07 5.94 -5.60
CA PRO A 182 -5.85 5.70 -6.37
C PRO A 182 -4.90 4.80 -5.57
N PHE A 183 -4.45 3.68 -6.19
CA PHE A 183 -3.60 2.70 -5.50
C PHE A 183 -2.31 2.34 -6.24
N GLY A 184 -2.18 2.73 -7.51
CA GLY A 184 -1.01 2.44 -8.33
C GLY A 184 -0.92 3.36 -9.54
N TYR A 185 0.10 3.13 -10.35
CA TYR A 185 0.41 3.91 -11.53
C TYR A 185 0.96 3.01 -12.64
N ASP A 186 0.43 3.17 -13.85
CA ASP A 186 0.91 2.53 -15.06
C ASP A 186 1.74 3.52 -15.89
N TRP A 187 3.04 3.46 -15.76
CA TRP A 187 3.95 4.35 -16.50
C TRP A 187 4.05 4.03 -18.00
N GLU A 188 3.44 2.95 -18.49
CA GLU A 188 3.30 2.65 -19.92
C GLU A 188 2.09 3.34 -20.55
N ASP A 189 1.01 3.58 -19.80
CA ASP A 189 -0.17 4.29 -20.27
C ASP A 189 -0.13 5.77 -19.92
N GLN A 190 0.31 6.61 -20.85
CA GLN A 190 0.38 8.06 -20.65
C GLN A 190 -0.98 8.76 -20.70
N SER A 191 -2.03 8.10 -21.15
CA SER A 191 -3.37 8.70 -21.26
C SER A 191 -4.14 8.63 -19.95
N ASP A 192 -4.16 7.45 -19.31
CA ASP A 192 -4.90 7.16 -18.09
C ASP A 192 -4.05 6.38 -17.07
N PRO A 193 -2.89 6.94 -16.63
CA PRO A 193 -1.88 6.20 -15.90
C PRO A 193 -2.26 5.84 -14.45
N PHE A 194 -3.23 6.54 -13.84
CA PHE A 194 -3.61 6.28 -12.46
C PHE A 194 -4.53 5.08 -12.36
N LEU A 195 -4.12 4.12 -11.54
CA LEU A 195 -4.90 2.92 -11.24
C LEU A 195 -5.81 3.18 -10.05
N LEU A 196 -7.09 2.98 -10.25
CA LEU A 196 -8.12 3.20 -9.26
C LEU A 196 -8.78 1.89 -8.84
N ARG A 197 -9.14 1.78 -7.56
CA ARG A 197 -9.91 0.67 -7.02
C ARG A 197 -11.03 1.15 -6.13
N ARG A 198 -12.07 0.33 -6.00
CA ARG A 198 -13.09 0.47 -4.96
C ARG A 198 -13.58 -0.89 -4.48
N CYS A 199 -13.89 -0.98 -3.20
CA CYS A 199 -14.58 -2.14 -2.67
C CYS A 199 -16.09 -1.92 -2.75
N THR A 200 -16.82 -2.88 -3.31
CA THR A 200 -18.29 -2.79 -3.47
C THR A 200 -19.04 -3.49 -2.34
N THR A 201 -18.30 -4.05 -1.38
CA THR A 201 -18.83 -4.74 -0.19
C THR A 201 -18.27 -4.14 1.10
N GLY A 202 -18.93 -4.39 2.22
CA GLY A 202 -18.48 -3.91 3.53
C GLY A 202 -18.69 -2.40 3.72
N ASN A 203 -17.81 -1.76 4.50
CA ASN A 203 -17.92 -0.36 4.93
C ASN A 203 -17.09 0.60 4.05
N TRP A 204 -17.03 0.36 2.74
CA TRP A 204 -16.32 1.25 1.83
C TRP A 204 -17.00 2.63 1.77
N ASP A 205 -16.21 3.70 1.93
CA ASP A 205 -16.75 5.06 1.82
C ASP A 205 -16.93 5.47 0.36
N SER A 206 -18.13 5.24 -0.17
CA SER A 206 -18.52 5.63 -1.54
C SER A 206 -18.58 7.15 -1.76
N LYS A 207 -18.42 7.96 -0.71
CA LYS A 207 -18.44 9.43 -0.79
C LYS A 207 -17.03 10.01 -0.75
N GLN A 208 -16.03 9.21 -0.43
CA GLN A 208 -14.65 9.64 -0.38
C GLN A 208 -14.20 10.21 -1.73
N LYS A 209 -13.51 11.32 -1.70
CA LYS A 209 -12.92 11.95 -2.87
C LYS A 209 -11.42 12.06 -2.70
N TRP A 210 -10.70 11.87 -3.79
CA TRP A 210 -9.26 11.93 -3.83
C TRP A 210 -8.76 12.94 -4.85
N GLU A 211 -7.61 13.51 -4.56
CA GLU A 211 -6.76 14.22 -5.50
C GLU A 211 -5.43 13.52 -5.61
N VAL A 212 -4.81 13.61 -6.77
CA VAL A 212 -3.47 13.09 -7.06
C VAL A 212 -2.60 14.18 -7.68
N LYS A 213 -1.29 14.07 -7.49
CA LYS A 213 -0.29 14.90 -8.16
C LYS A 213 1.06 14.23 -8.15
N THR A 214 2.00 14.73 -8.96
CA THR A 214 3.40 14.33 -8.95
C THR A 214 4.25 15.19 -8.02
N SER A 215 5.45 14.72 -7.67
CA SER A 215 6.41 15.40 -6.82
C SER A 215 7.82 14.83 -7.02
N ASN A 216 8.84 15.68 -6.90
CA ASN A 216 10.25 15.23 -6.85
C ASN A 216 10.66 14.59 -5.51
N GLY A 217 9.77 14.49 -4.55
CA GLY A 217 10.00 13.85 -3.25
C GLY A 217 10.75 14.70 -2.22
N GLN A 218 11.37 15.80 -2.61
CA GLN A 218 12.18 16.63 -1.68
C GLN A 218 11.32 17.27 -0.59
N GLN A 219 10.09 17.68 -0.93
CA GLN A 219 9.16 18.27 0.00
C GLN A 219 7.74 17.77 -0.28
N ILE A 220 7.26 16.85 0.54
CA ILE A 220 5.88 16.40 0.48
C ILE A 220 5.01 17.42 1.24
N PRO A 221 4.04 18.08 0.58
CA PRO A 221 3.16 19.03 1.26
C PRO A 221 2.33 18.34 2.35
N ALA A 222 2.00 19.09 3.41
CA ALA A 222 1.14 18.57 4.47
C ALA A 222 -0.20 18.07 3.92
N GLY A 223 -0.68 16.95 4.45
CA GLY A 223 -1.92 16.30 4.02
C GLY A 223 -1.81 15.46 2.74
N TRP A 224 -0.65 15.41 2.09
CA TRP A 224 -0.40 14.53 0.95
C TRP A 224 0.39 13.30 1.38
N GLU A 225 0.02 12.14 0.85
CA GLU A 225 0.64 10.84 1.10
C GLU A 225 1.28 10.29 -0.19
N PRO A 226 2.57 9.85 -0.17
CA PRO A 226 3.16 9.14 -1.29
C PRO A 226 2.57 7.72 -1.37
N PHE A 227 2.10 7.31 -2.58
CA PHE A 227 1.46 6.01 -2.76
C PHE A 227 2.00 5.20 -3.94
N ALA A 228 2.60 5.85 -4.95
CA ALA A 228 3.15 5.20 -6.12
C ALA A 228 4.39 5.94 -6.64
N TYR A 229 5.04 5.36 -7.65
CA TYR A 229 6.27 5.87 -8.25
C TYR A 229 6.25 5.67 -9.76
N ASP A 230 6.66 6.70 -10.51
CA ASP A 230 6.87 6.66 -11.94
C ASP A 230 8.37 6.57 -12.23
N SER A 231 8.87 5.38 -12.51
CA SER A 231 10.29 5.14 -12.77
C SER A 231 10.81 5.82 -14.05
N LYS A 232 9.91 6.29 -14.93
CA LYS A 232 10.29 7.00 -16.16
C LYS A 232 10.38 8.50 -16.02
N ASP A 233 9.67 9.09 -15.05
CA ASP A 233 9.76 10.53 -14.77
C ASP A 233 10.84 10.82 -13.73
N GLN A 234 12.05 11.18 -14.19
CA GLN A 234 13.16 11.50 -13.29
C GLN A 234 13.00 12.88 -12.60
N SER A 235 12.09 13.72 -13.04
CA SER A 235 11.91 15.06 -12.48
C SER A 235 10.96 15.06 -11.27
N ASP A 236 9.82 14.40 -11.40
CA ASP A 236 8.76 14.34 -10.39
C ASP A 236 8.19 12.92 -10.23
N PRO A 237 9.04 11.92 -9.87
CA PRO A 237 8.68 10.50 -9.96
C PRO A 237 7.69 10.04 -8.89
N PHE A 238 7.51 10.79 -7.81
CA PHE A 238 6.64 10.38 -6.71
C PHE A 238 5.21 10.81 -6.95
N LEU A 239 4.29 9.86 -6.82
CA LEU A 239 2.86 10.11 -6.93
C LEU A 239 2.27 10.26 -5.55
N LEU A 240 1.61 11.38 -5.35
CA LEU A 240 1.00 11.78 -4.09
C LEU A 240 -0.52 11.75 -4.21
N ARG A 241 -1.18 11.36 -3.14
CA ARG A 241 -2.65 11.40 -3.01
C ARG A 241 -3.06 12.09 -1.72
N ARG A 242 -4.25 12.66 -1.69
CA ARG A 242 -4.92 13.12 -0.49
C ARG A 242 -6.43 12.96 -0.59
N ILE A 243 -7.07 12.81 0.55
CA ILE A 243 -8.53 12.88 0.67
C ILE A 243 -8.95 14.36 0.66
N ILE A 244 -9.99 14.66 -0.13
CA ILE A 244 -10.68 15.95 -0.13
C ILE A 244 -12.13 15.74 0.32
N ASN A 245 -12.63 16.61 1.18
CA ASN A 245 -13.99 16.57 1.70
C ASN A 245 -14.94 17.45 0.87
#